data_7e5bcadf7c47ca3cd434d6e674b641df
#
_entry.id   7e5bcadf7c47ca3cd434d6e674b641df
#
_cell.length_a   1.000
_cell.length_b   1.000
_cell.length_c   1.000
_cell.angle_alpha   90.00
_cell.angle_beta   90.00
_cell.angle_gamma   90.00
#
_symmetry.space_group_name_H-M   'P 1'
#
loop_
_entity.id
_entity.type
_entity.pdbx_description
1 polymer ?
#
loop_
_entity_poly.entity_id
_entity_poly.type
_entity_poly.pdbx_seq_one_letter_code
_entity_poly.pdbx_strand_id
1 'polypeptide(L)'
;MRISIIGPPLPIPPVGWGAVESLIWDMKLSLEKMGHEVQILNDPDPNKMFQLMSEFSPDFVHINYDDWIPLYPHIPYPCACTTHFAYLNINRRHLMGPYKQRVFDMFSLIKPVVFGLSESINTTYQYIAGISPDKLFLNPNGVMADNFRVTEEIPTHLCRSLYLAKIDHRKRQFLFQDIKDLYYAGNIADDRFDQSKNYLGEWEKEYLYQNLTEYGNLVLLSDGEAHPLVCLEAFAAGLGVVISEFATANLNVDKDFITVIPEDRIHDISFIEGEILRNRYYSVNHRKEILDYSKQFEWCRILSDYYLPNIEKVINGKIK
;
A
#
# COMPACT_ATOMS: atom_id res chain seq x y z
N MET A 1 -15.68 4.02 -19.05
CA MET A 1 -16.58 3.66 -17.94
C MET A 1 -16.68 4.81 -16.96
N ARG A 2 -17.79 4.89 -16.25
CA ARG A 2 -18.01 5.81 -15.14
C ARG A 2 -17.84 5.04 -13.83
N ILE A 3 -16.86 5.44 -13.01
CA ILE A 3 -16.46 4.71 -11.81
C ILE A 3 -16.60 5.61 -10.59
N SER A 4 -17.34 5.18 -9.57
CA SER A 4 -17.38 5.86 -8.27
C SER A 4 -16.48 5.14 -7.27
N ILE A 5 -15.58 5.87 -6.62
CA ILE A 5 -14.70 5.36 -5.57
C ILE A 5 -15.13 5.98 -4.23
N ILE A 6 -15.54 5.14 -3.28
CA ILE A 6 -15.91 5.56 -1.93
C ILE A 6 -14.65 5.50 -1.06
N GLY A 7 -14.18 6.66 -0.64
CA GLY A 7 -12.99 6.84 0.19
C GLY A 7 -13.30 7.24 1.64
N PRO A 8 -12.27 7.43 2.49
CA PRO A 8 -12.43 7.98 3.83
C PRO A 8 -13.05 9.38 3.80
N PRO A 9 -13.80 9.78 4.84
CA PRO A 9 -14.42 11.12 4.94
C PRO A 9 -13.37 12.19 5.29
N LEU A 10 -12.30 12.26 4.50
CA LEU A 10 -11.15 13.12 4.62
C LEU A 10 -10.87 13.78 3.26
N PRO A 11 -10.11 14.89 3.18
CA PRO A 11 -9.72 15.47 1.91
C PRO A 11 -8.97 14.48 1.00
N ILE A 12 -9.36 14.41 -0.27
CA ILE A 12 -8.69 13.65 -1.33
C ILE A 12 -8.49 14.58 -2.51
N PRO A 13 -7.25 14.95 -2.91
CA PRO A 13 -5.97 14.47 -2.34
C PRO A 13 -5.78 14.91 -0.88
N PRO A 14 -4.97 14.16 -0.10
CA PRO A 14 -4.76 14.49 1.31
C PRO A 14 -3.97 15.78 1.48
N VAL A 15 -4.21 16.46 2.59
CA VAL A 15 -3.34 17.53 3.09
C VAL A 15 -2.42 16.91 4.15
N GLY A 16 -1.12 16.79 3.86
CA GLY A 16 -0.18 16.02 4.67
C GLY A 16 -0.23 14.51 4.42
N TRP A 17 -0.13 13.69 5.47
CA TRP A 17 -0.16 12.24 5.36
C TRP A 17 -1.57 11.67 5.17
N GLY A 18 -1.69 10.72 4.24
CA GLY A 18 -2.91 9.98 3.97
C GLY A 18 -2.64 8.92 2.91
N ALA A 19 -2.24 7.71 3.36
CA ALA A 19 -1.84 6.65 2.42
C ALA A 19 -2.99 6.17 1.53
N VAL A 20 -4.18 5.97 2.10
CA VAL A 20 -5.37 5.52 1.36
C VAL A 20 -5.89 6.66 0.47
N GLU A 21 -5.90 7.88 0.99
CA GLU A 21 -6.33 9.09 0.27
C GLU A 21 -5.42 9.35 -0.94
N SER A 22 -4.11 9.26 -0.77
CA SER A 22 -3.12 9.37 -1.85
C SER A 22 -3.33 8.29 -2.91
N LEU A 23 -3.52 7.04 -2.47
CA LEU A 23 -3.76 5.90 -3.35
C LEU A 23 -5.03 6.09 -4.20
N ILE A 24 -6.14 6.54 -3.59
CA ILE A 24 -7.39 6.83 -4.30
C ILE A 24 -7.18 7.95 -5.31
N TRP A 25 -6.43 8.97 -4.95
CA TRP A 25 -6.12 10.08 -5.85
C TRP A 25 -5.29 9.65 -7.05
N ASP A 26 -4.20 8.92 -6.82
CA ASP A 26 -3.32 8.41 -7.88
C ASP A 26 -4.09 7.47 -8.83
N MET A 27 -4.94 6.62 -8.26
CA MET A 27 -5.82 5.72 -9.02
C MET A 27 -6.81 6.50 -9.89
N LYS A 28 -7.45 7.56 -9.35
CA LYS A 28 -8.34 8.45 -10.09
C LYS A 28 -7.62 9.08 -11.29
N LEU A 29 -6.48 9.73 -11.05
CA LEU A 29 -5.70 10.39 -12.10
C LEU A 29 -5.30 9.41 -13.23
N SER A 30 -4.91 8.19 -12.84
CA SER A 30 -4.52 7.16 -13.79
C SER A 30 -5.70 6.63 -14.60
N LEU A 31 -6.86 6.42 -13.99
CA LEU A 31 -8.09 6.03 -14.68
C LEU A 31 -8.56 7.11 -15.66
N GLU A 32 -8.51 8.38 -15.26
CA GLU A 32 -8.88 9.50 -16.12
C GLU A 32 -7.92 9.63 -17.31
N LYS A 33 -6.60 9.44 -17.09
CA LYS A 33 -5.60 9.37 -18.19
C LYS A 33 -5.91 8.24 -19.19
N MET A 34 -6.55 7.15 -18.71
CA MET A 34 -7.00 6.03 -19.54
C MET A 34 -8.39 6.25 -20.19
N GLY A 35 -9.00 7.43 -20.02
CA GLY A 35 -10.27 7.80 -20.65
C GLY A 35 -11.53 7.35 -19.88
N HIS A 36 -11.42 7.05 -18.59
CA HIS A 36 -12.57 6.78 -17.71
C HIS A 36 -13.03 8.07 -17.01
N GLU A 37 -14.30 8.14 -16.65
CA GLU A 37 -14.83 9.20 -15.77
C GLU A 37 -14.83 8.69 -14.33
N VAL A 38 -14.20 9.45 -13.40
CA VAL A 38 -14.05 9.00 -12.01
C VAL A 38 -14.60 10.02 -11.03
N GLN A 39 -15.55 9.57 -10.21
CA GLN A 39 -16.09 10.30 -9.07
C GLN A 39 -15.49 9.77 -7.77
N ILE A 40 -15.02 10.64 -6.89
CA ILE A 40 -14.68 10.30 -5.51
C ILE A 40 -15.84 10.68 -4.61
N LEU A 41 -16.28 9.73 -3.77
CA LEU A 41 -17.32 9.89 -2.76
C LEU A 41 -16.67 9.76 -1.38
N ASN A 42 -16.53 10.87 -0.67
CA ASN A 42 -15.87 10.97 0.63
C ASN A 42 -16.61 11.86 1.62
N ASP A 43 -17.92 12.03 1.43
CA ASP A 43 -18.75 12.78 2.37
C ASP A 43 -19.07 11.94 3.62
N PRO A 44 -19.05 12.50 4.84
CA PRO A 44 -19.43 11.78 6.05
C PRO A 44 -20.93 11.40 6.11
N ASP A 45 -21.80 12.03 5.30
CA ASP A 45 -23.22 11.66 5.20
C ASP A 45 -23.45 10.65 4.09
N PRO A 46 -23.81 9.38 4.42
CA PRO A 46 -24.14 8.37 3.42
C PRO A 46 -25.26 8.76 2.46
N ASN A 47 -26.27 9.51 2.93
CA ASN A 47 -27.40 9.89 2.06
C ASN A 47 -26.92 10.82 0.96
N LYS A 48 -26.02 11.75 1.28
CA LYS A 48 -25.42 12.64 0.29
C LYS A 48 -24.54 11.87 -0.69
N MET A 49 -23.80 10.86 -0.22
CA MET A 49 -23.03 9.99 -1.12
C MET A 49 -23.95 9.22 -2.07
N PHE A 50 -25.07 8.69 -1.60
CA PHE A 50 -26.06 8.02 -2.47
C PHE A 50 -26.71 8.97 -3.48
N GLN A 51 -27.02 10.20 -3.07
CA GLN A 51 -27.52 11.23 -3.99
C GLN A 51 -26.51 11.51 -5.10
N LEU A 52 -25.26 11.83 -4.76
CA LEU A 52 -24.19 12.11 -5.72
C LEU A 52 -23.91 10.92 -6.64
N MET A 53 -23.96 9.71 -6.10
CA MET A 53 -23.82 8.46 -6.87
C MET A 53 -24.96 8.30 -7.87
N SER A 54 -26.20 8.59 -7.46
CA SER A 54 -27.38 8.53 -8.35
C SER A 54 -27.30 9.55 -9.48
N GLU A 55 -26.87 10.77 -9.19
CA GLU A 55 -26.67 11.85 -10.18
C GLU A 55 -25.56 11.47 -11.19
N PHE A 56 -24.48 10.87 -10.69
CA PHE A 56 -23.36 10.42 -11.52
C PHE A 56 -23.70 9.16 -12.32
N SER A 57 -24.58 8.28 -11.84
CA SER A 57 -24.97 7.01 -12.48
C SER A 57 -23.74 6.17 -12.93
N PRO A 58 -22.94 5.63 -11.99
CA PRO A 58 -21.73 4.90 -12.33
C PRO A 58 -22.02 3.53 -12.94
N ASP A 59 -21.11 3.05 -13.79
CA ASP A 59 -21.07 1.66 -14.26
C ASP A 59 -20.61 0.70 -13.16
N PHE A 60 -19.77 1.23 -12.23
CA PHE A 60 -19.17 0.45 -11.15
C PHE A 60 -18.88 1.32 -9.91
N VAL A 61 -19.02 0.73 -8.73
CA VAL A 61 -18.69 1.36 -7.44
C VAL A 61 -17.60 0.57 -6.73
N HIS A 62 -16.58 1.25 -6.26
CA HIS A 62 -15.50 0.67 -5.46
C HIS A 62 -15.49 1.25 -4.05
N ILE A 63 -15.84 0.44 -3.03
CA ILE A 63 -15.68 0.81 -1.63
C ILE A 63 -14.22 0.58 -1.25
N ASN A 64 -13.46 1.64 -1.11
CA ASN A 64 -12.03 1.63 -0.83
C ASN A 64 -11.69 2.12 0.58
N TYR A 65 -12.65 1.98 1.50
CA TYR A 65 -12.49 2.33 2.90
C TYR A 65 -13.41 1.49 3.80
N ASP A 66 -12.86 0.94 4.86
CA ASP A 66 -13.47 -0.11 5.67
C ASP A 66 -14.77 0.28 6.37
N ASP A 67 -14.88 1.54 6.83
CA ASP A 67 -16.09 2.00 7.55
C ASP A 67 -17.33 2.07 6.65
N TRP A 68 -17.14 2.06 5.33
CA TRP A 68 -18.22 2.10 4.36
C TRP A 68 -18.68 0.72 3.85
N ILE A 69 -18.07 -0.37 4.31
CA ILE A 69 -18.48 -1.74 3.96
C ILE A 69 -19.96 -2.01 4.25
N PRO A 70 -20.58 -1.49 5.36
CA PRO A 70 -22.00 -1.64 5.61
C PRO A 70 -22.92 -1.08 4.51
N LEU A 71 -22.43 -0.19 3.65
CA LEU A 71 -23.20 0.36 2.53
C LEU A 71 -23.34 -0.64 1.37
N TYR A 72 -22.46 -1.64 1.28
CA TYR A 72 -22.39 -2.58 0.15
C TYR A 72 -23.76 -3.18 -0.23
N PRO A 73 -24.60 -3.69 0.71
CA PRO A 73 -25.90 -4.27 0.37
C PRO A 73 -26.93 -3.26 -0.17
N HIS A 74 -26.66 -1.97 -0.01
CA HIS A 74 -27.58 -0.88 -0.38
C HIS A 74 -27.17 -0.18 -1.67
N ILE A 75 -26.00 -0.52 -2.24
CA ILE A 75 -25.53 0.08 -3.50
C ILE A 75 -26.22 -0.60 -4.68
N PRO A 76 -26.99 0.15 -5.52
CA PRO A 76 -27.75 -0.42 -6.63
C PRO A 76 -26.91 -0.66 -7.90
N TYR A 77 -25.60 -0.56 -7.83
CA TYR A 77 -24.66 -0.72 -8.93
C TYR A 77 -23.72 -1.91 -8.68
N PRO A 78 -23.11 -2.50 -9.74
CA PRO A 78 -22.01 -3.44 -9.57
C PRO A 78 -20.94 -2.86 -8.64
N CYS A 79 -20.54 -3.61 -7.60
CA CYS A 79 -19.72 -3.08 -6.52
C CYS A 79 -18.69 -4.09 -6.02
N ALA A 80 -17.51 -3.61 -5.62
CA ALA A 80 -16.51 -4.38 -4.88
C ALA A 80 -15.95 -3.57 -3.70
N CYS A 81 -15.33 -4.29 -2.75
CA CYS A 81 -14.72 -3.70 -1.57
C CYS A 81 -13.21 -4.01 -1.52
N THR A 82 -12.41 -3.04 -1.09
CA THR A 82 -11.00 -3.25 -0.72
C THR A 82 -10.77 -2.84 0.73
N THR A 83 -9.93 -3.58 1.44
CA THR A 83 -9.43 -3.22 2.75
C THR A 83 -7.91 -3.13 2.73
N HIS A 84 -7.36 -2.16 3.46
CA HIS A 84 -5.92 -1.88 3.51
C HIS A 84 -5.25 -2.44 4.76
N PHE A 85 -5.90 -3.34 5.50
CA PHE A 85 -5.35 -3.91 6.72
C PHE A 85 -4.31 -4.99 6.46
N ALA A 86 -3.11 -4.80 7.00
CA ALA A 86 -2.04 -5.77 7.00
C ALA A 86 -2.38 -7.07 7.74
N TYR A 87 -3.11 -6.96 8.86
CA TYR A 87 -3.43 -8.09 9.75
C TYR A 87 -4.56 -9.00 9.26
N LEU A 88 -5.08 -8.78 8.08
CA LEU A 88 -5.93 -9.74 7.39
C LEU A 88 -5.15 -10.95 6.87
N ASN A 89 -3.84 -10.85 6.70
CA ASN A 89 -3.01 -12.02 6.41
C ASN A 89 -3.23 -13.09 7.49
N ILE A 90 -3.46 -14.33 7.07
CA ILE A 90 -3.78 -15.46 7.95
C ILE A 90 -2.76 -15.65 9.07
N ASN A 91 -1.49 -15.40 8.79
CA ASN A 91 -0.39 -15.57 9.74
C ASN A 91 -0.31 -14.46 10.79
N ARG A 92 -1.00 -13.32 10.56
CA ARG A 92 -0.97 -12.14 11.44
C ARG A 92 -2.32 -11.81 12.08
N ARG A 93 -3.35 -12.62 11.85
CA ARG A 93 -4.69 -12.35 12.39
C ARG A 93 -4.76 -12.23 13.90
N HIS A 94 -3.92 -12.93 14.64
CA HIS A 94 -3.84 -12.84 16.10
C HIS A 94 -3.47 -11.42 16.59
N LEU A 95 -2.96 -10.55 15.72
CA LEU A 95 -2.62 -9.16 16.02
C LEU A 95 -3.78 -8.18 15.72
N MET A 96 -4.93 -8.68 15.22
CA MET A 96 -6.08 -7.83 14.97
C MET A 96 -6.66 -7.27 16.28
N GLY A 97 -6.71 -5.95 16.38
CA GLY A 97 -7.45 -5.29 17.47
C GLY A 97 -8.97 -5.32 17.23
N PRO A 98 -9.79 -4.91 18.23
CA PRO A 98 -11.25 -5.00 18.18
C PRO A 98 -11.89 -4.29 16.97
N TYR A 99 -11.33 -3.16 16.53
CA TYR A 99 -11.82 -2.44 15.36
C TYR A 99 -11.67 -3.27 14.08
N LYS A 100 -10.48 -3.80 13.83
CA LYS A 100 -10.20 -4.61 12.63
C LYS A 100 -10.97 -5.91 12.64
N GLN A 101 -11.18 -6.51 13.82
CA GLN A 101 -12.01 -7.69 13.97
C GLN A 101 -13.46 -7.40 13.56
N ARG A 102 -14.04 -6.26 13.97
CA ARG A 102 -15.40 -5.86 13.55
C ARG A 102 -15.50 -5.70 12.04
N VAL A 103 -14.50 -5.08 11.40
CA VAL A 103 -14.46 -4.95 9.93
C VAL A 103 -14.44 -6.33 9.28
N PHE A 104 -13.60 -7.23 9.75
CA PHE A 104 -13.53 -8.60 9.25
C PHE A 104 -14.85 -9.36 9.44
N ASP A 105 -15.51 -9.19 10.57
CA ASP A 105 -16.81 -9.80 10.86
C ASP A 105 -17.90 -9.28 9.91
N MET A 106 -17.86 -7.99 9.52
CA MET A 106 -18.74 -7.44 8.49
C MET A 106 -18.50 -8.09 7.12
N PHE A 107 -17.25 -8.29 6.71
CA PHE A 107 -16.95 -9.04 5.48
C PHE A 107 -17.49 -10.47 5.54
N SER A 108 -17.35 -11.14 6.67
CA SER A 108 -17.86 -12.50 6.90
C SER A 108 -19.39 -12.59 6.84
N LEU A 109 -20.08 -11.53 7.28
CA LEU A 109 -21.54 -11.43 7.27
C LEU A 109 -22.09 -11.07 5.87
N ILE A 110 -21.52 -10.03 5.26
CA ILE A 110 -22.00 -9.43 4.00
C ILE A 110 -21.57 -10.27 2.80
N LYS A 111 -20.36 -10.87 2.85
CA LYS A 111 -19.74 -11.62 1.76
C LYS A 111 -19.73 -10.86 0.44
N PRO A 112 -19.16 -9.64 0.41
CA PRO A 112 -19.11 -8.81 -0.77
C PRO A 112 -18.18 -9.40 -1.84
N VAL A 113 -18.20 -8.83 -3.04
CA VAL A 113 -17.08 -8.96 -3.97
C VAL A 113 -15.87 -8.22 -3.38
N VAL A 114 -14.71 -8.85 -3.37
CA VAL A 114 -13.48 -8.31 -2.78
C VAL A 114 -12.41 -8.14 -3.84
N PHE A 115 -11.85 -6.95 -3.89
CA PHE A 115 -10.62 -6.64 -4.59
C PHE A 115 -9.48 -6.65 -3.57
N GLY A 116 -8.92 -7.85 -3.31
CA GLY A 116 -7.89 -8.05 -2.30
C GLY A 116 -6.53 -7.60 -2.79
N LEU A 117 -5.77 -6.95 -1.90
CA LEU A 117 -4.46 -6.39 -2.22
C LEU A 117 -3.37 -7.46 -2.43
N SER A 118 -3.58 -8.68 -1.96
CA SER A 118 -2.68 -9.82 -2.17
C SER A 118 -3.42 -11.13 -2.11
N GLU A 119 -2.83 -12.20 -2.67
CA GLU A 119 -3.37 -13.56 -2.60
C GLU A 119 -3.50 -14.06 -1.15
N SER A 120 -2.60 -13.67 -0.26
CA SER A 120 -2.68 -14.00 1.15
C SER A 120 -3.92 -13.41 1.84
N ILE A 121 -4.31 -12.19 1.47
CA ILE A 121 -5.54 -11.55 1.95
C ILE A 121 -6.76 -12.28 1.38
N ASN A 122 -6.78 -12.59 0.08
CA ASN A 122 -7.85 -13.36 -0.54
C ASN A 122 -8.02 -14.75 0.09
N THR A 123 -6.91 -15.43 0.38
CA THR A 123 -6.91 -16.70 1.11
C THR A 123 -7.55 -16.57 2.48
N THR A 124 -7.27 -15.50 3.21
CA THR A 124 -7.91 -15.24 4.51
C THR A 124 -9.41 -15.05 4.37
N TYR A 125 -9.86 -14.26 3.40
CA TYR A 125 -11.30 -14.09 3.12
C TYR A 125 -11.98 -15.39 2.71
N GLN A 126 -11.33 -16.20 1.89
CA GLN A 126 -11.88 -17.48 1.46
C GLN A 126 -12.06 -18.44 2.64
N TYR A 127 -11.00 -18.73 3.37
CA TYR A 127 -11.00 -19.82 4.35
C TYR A 127 -11.53 -19.41 5.73
N ILE A 128 -11.44 -18.14 6.07
CA ILE A 128 -11.81 -17.67 7.42
C ILE A 128 -13.14 -16.90 7.39
N ALA A 129 -13.36 -16.00 6.39
CA ALA A 129 -14.62 -15.29 6.26
C ALA A 129 -15.67 -16.06 5.46
N GLY A 130 -15.30 -17.16 4.79
CA GLY A 130 -16.22 -17.98 3.99
C GLY A 130 -16.75 -17.26 2.76
N ILE A 131 -15.95 -16.36 2.17
CA ILE A 131 -16.28 -15.71 0.90
C ILE A 131 -15.92 -16.65 -0.24
N SER A 132 -16.83 -16.82 -1.18
CA SER A 132 -16.65 -17.71 -2.33
C SER A 132 -15.50 -17.23 -3.23
N PRO A 133 -14.64 -18.14 -3.77
CA PRO A 133 -13.49 -17.78 -4.61
C PRO A 133 -13.85 -16.95 -5.84
N ASP A 134 -15.04 -17.11 -6.40
CA ASP A 134 -15.54 -16.35 -7.55
C ASP A 134 -15.80 -14.87 -7.23
N LYS A 135 -15.84 -14.51 -5.94
CA LYS A 135 -15.96 -13.13 -5.44
C LYS A 135 -14.62 -12.49 -5.00
N LEU A 136 -13.53 -13.23 -5.12
CA LEU A 136 -12.21 -12.79 -4.67
C LEU A 136 -11.30 -12.53 -5.87
N PHE A 137 -10.88 -11.28 -6.05
CA PHE A 137 -10.03 -10.87 -7.14
C PHE A 137 -8.76 -10.23 -6.59
N LEU A 138 -7.61 -10.58 -7.17
CA LEU A 138 -6.37 -9.88 -6.88
C LEU A 138 -6.40 -8.48 -7.50
N ASN A 139 -6.13 -7.47 -6.69
CA ASN A 139 -6.05 -6.08 -7.11
C ASN A 139 -4.93 -5.35 -6.36
N PRO A 140 -3.66 -5.48 -6.79
CA PRO A 140 -2.51 -4.87 -6.12
C PRO A 140 -2.56 -3.35 -6.14
N ASN A 141 -1.81 -2.72 -5.23
CA ASN A 141 -1.56 -1.28 -5.29
C ASN A 141 -0.62 -0.94 -6.45
N GLY A 142 -0.75 0.27 -6.99
CA GLY A 142 0.17 0.85 -7.96
C GLY A 142 1.02 1.96 -7.36
N VAL A 143 1.93 2.50 -8.17
CA VAL A 143 2.78 3.65 -7.87
C VAL A 143 2.82 4.63 -9.06
N MET A 144 2.95 5.93 -8.79
CA MET A 144 3.17 6.97 -9.79
C MET A 144 4.67 7.12 -10.04
N ALA A 145 5.24 6.19 -10.82
CA ALA A 145 6.70 6.13 -11.03
C ALA A 145 7.26 7.41 -11.68
N ASP A 146 6.51 8.04 -12.57
CA ASP A 146 6.90 9.27 -13.26
C ASP A 146 7.10 10.47 -12.30
N ASN A 147 6.59 10.41 -11.08
CA ASN A 147 6.74 11.49 -10.11
C ASN A 147 8.12 11.52 -9.45
N PHE A 148 8.86 10.40 -9.48
CA PHE A 148 10.17 10.31 -8.83
C PHE A 148 11.26 10.95 -9.67
N ARG A 149 12.04 11.83 -9.03
CA ARG A 149 13.19 12.48 -9.67
C ARG A 149 14.33 11.48 -9.78
N VAL A 150 14.48 10.88 -10.94
CA VAL A 150 15.66 10.07 -11.27
C VAL A 150 16.66 10.96 -11.99
N THR A 151 17.85 11.17 -11.42
CA THR A 151 18.92 11.99 -12.00
C THR A 151 20.14 11.14 -12.35
N GLU A 152 20.95 11.59 -13.32
CA GLU A 152 22.26 11.02 -13.63
C GLU A 152 23.35 11.46 -12.63
N GLU A 153 23.05 12.44 -11.78
CA GLU A 153 23.95 12.93 -10.76
C GLU A 153 24.14 11.88 -9.65
N ILE A 154 25.32 11.86 -9.03
CA ILE A 154 25.59 10.98 -7.90
C ILE A 154 24.74 11.44 -6.71
N PRO A 155 23.86 10.59 -6.19
CA PRO A 155 23.00 10.96 -5.05
C PRO A 155 23.80 11.30 -3.79
N THR A 156 23.32 12.29 -3.06
CA THR A 156 24.04 12.89 -1.91
C THR A 156 24.13 11.94 -0.71
N HIS A 157 23.17 11.05 -0.55
CA HIS A 157 23.00 10.20 0.64
C HIS A 157 23.15 8.71 0.36
N LEU A 158 23.97 8.31 -0.64
CA LEU A 158 24.17 6.90 -1.02
C LEU A 158 24.61 5.99 0.13
N CYS A 159 25.34 6.55 1.12
CA CYS A 159 25.79 5.81 2.30
C CYS A 159 24.70 5.70 3.39
N ARG A 160 23.49 6.22 3.15
CA ARG A 160 22.40 6.21 4.12
C ARG A 160 21.27 5.30 3.65
N SER A 161 20.68 4.60 4.62
CA SER A 161 19.41 3.87 4.43
C SER A 161 18.26 4.69 5.03
N LEU A 162 17.08 4.58 4.43
CA LEU A 162 15.89 5.29 4.90
C LEU A 162 14.82 4.32 5.37
N TYR A 163 14.27 4.54 6.56
CA TYR A 163 13.07 3.91 7.05
C TYR A 163 11.93 4.94 6.97
N LEU A 164 11.19 4.91 5.85
CA LEU A 164 10.12 5.86 5.56
C LEU A 164 8.76 5.21 5.83
N ALA A 165 8.14 5.57 6.93
CA ALA A 165 6.80 5.10 7.32
C ALA A 165 6.28 5.91 8.51
N LYS A 166 4.95 5.87 8.75
CA LYS A 166 4.43 6.26 10.06
C LYS A 166 5.20 5.53 11.15
N ILE A 167 5.71 6.26 12.12
CA ILE A 167 6.46 5.70 13.24
C ILE A 167 5.45 5.21 14.27
N ASP A 168 5.17 3.91 14.23
CA ASP A 168 4.22 3.28 15.11
C ASP A 168 4.71 1.89 15.56
N HIS A 169 4.04 1.34 16.56
CA HIS A 169 4.39 0.05 17.15
C HIS A 169 4.46 -1.08 16.11
N ARG A 170 3.63 -1.07 15.07
CA ARG A 170 3.62 -2.07 14.00
C ARG A 170 4.83 -1.96 13.08
N LYS A 171 5.32 -0.75 12.87
CA LYS A 171 6.51 -0.50 12.04
C LYS A 171 7.82 -0.75 12.79
N ARG A 172 7.80 -0.85 14.12
CA ARG A 172 8.92 -1.29 14.97
C ARG A 172 10.21 -0.46 14.87
N GLN A 173 10.17 0.79 14.38
CA GLN A 173 11.34 1.63 14.17
C GLN A 173 12.20 1.79 15.43
N PHE A 174 11.56 1.84 16.60
CA PHE A 174 12.25 1.99 17.90
C PHE A 174 13.26 0.87 18.19
N LEU A 175 13.12 -0.32 17.57
CA LEU A 175 14.05 -1.43 17.74
C LEU A 175 15.37 -1.22 17.00
N PHE A 176 15.40 -0.39 15.97
CA PHE A 176 16.51 -0.31 15.02
C PHE A 176 17.25 1.02 15.06
N GLN A 177 16.97 1.89 16.04
CA GLN A 177 17.54 3.25 16.10
C GLN A 177 19.04 3.32 16.39
N ASP A 178 19.63 2.22 16.82
CA ASP A 178 21.08 2.11 17.03
C ASP A 178 21.85 1.63 15.79
N ILE A 179 21.13 1.27 14.70
CA ILE A 179 21.77 0.90 13.42
C ILE A 179 22.38 2.14 12.78
N LYS A 180 23.69 2.04 12.48
CA LYS A 180 24.45 3.12 11.88
C LYS A 180 23.93 3.45 10.48
N ASP A 181 23.87 4.75 10.17
CA ASP A 181 23.46 5.27 8.86
C ASP A 181 22.03 4.87 8.44
N LEU A 182 21.17 4.44 9.37
CA LEU A 182 19.75 4.28 9.19
C LEU A 182 19.02 5.54 9.68
N TYR A 183 18.28 6.18 8.78
CA TYR A 183 17.53 7.42 9.01
C TYR A 183 16.02 7.16 8.96
N TYR A 184 15.26 7.97 9.68
CA TYR A 184 13.82 7.77 9.86
C TYR A 184 13.04 8.99 9.42
N ALA A 185 11.97 8.78 8.63
CA ALA A 185 11.05 9.83 8.25
C ALA A 185 9.60 9.33 8.39
N GLY A 186 8.73 10.19 8.94
CA GLY A 186 7.32 9.92 9.09
C GLY A 186 6.71 10.48 10.37
N ASN A 187 5.38 10.49 10.42
CA ASN A 187 4.60 10.95 11.57
C ASN A 187 4.78 10.02 12.78
N ILE A 188 5.04 10.58 13.96
CA ILE A 188 5.35 9.82 15.18
C ILE A 188 4.06 9.52 15.95
N ALA A 189 3.84 8.24 16.20
CA ALA A 189 2.76 7.72 17.03
C ALA A 189 3.23 6.63 18.03
N ASP A 190 4.53 6.44 18.19
CA ASP A 190 5.16 5.52 19.14
C ASP A 190 6.08 6.33 20.07
N ASP A 191 5.75 6.37 21.37
CA ASP A 191 6.47 7.08 22.41
C ASP A 191 7.85 6.50 22.75
N ARG A 192 8.12 5.26 22.32
CA ARG A 192 9.43 4.61 22.45
C ARG A 192 10.46 5.10 21.44
N PHE A 193 10.01 5.82 20.42
CA PHE A 193 10.89 6.34 19.38
C PHE A 193 11.64 7.58 19.86
N ASP A 194 12.98 7.53 19.85
CA ASP A 194 13.87 8.63 20.22
C ASP A 194 14.11 9.56 19.03
N GLN A 195 13.49 10.73 19.03
CA GLN A 195 13.60 11.73 17.96
C GLN A 195 15.00 12.35 17.83
N SER A 196 15.87 12.17 18.80
CA SER A 196 17.26 12.66 18.74
C SER A 196 18.16 11.80 17.86
N LYS A 197 17.66 10.60 17.46
CA LYS A 197 18.44 9.61 16.68
C LYS A 197 17.99 9.57 15.22
N ASN A 198 18.73 10.24 14.34
CA ASN A 198 18.59 10.16 12.87
C ASN A 198 17.16 10.39 12.35
N TYR A 199 16.34 11.19 13.05
CA TYR A 199 15.00 11.53 12.60
C TYR A 199 15.02 12.76 11.68
N LEU A 200 14.38 12.63 10.53
CA LEU A 200 14.36 13.62 9.44
C LEU A 200 13.04 14.42 9.40
N GLY A 201 12.14 14.17 10.33
CA GLY A 201 10.83 14.79 10.31
C GLY A 201 9.79 14.01 9.47
N GLU A 202 8.64 14.62 9.31
CA GLU A 202 7.56 14.13 8.46
C GLU A 202 7.78 14.62 7.03
N TRP A 203 7.67 13.71 6.07
CA TRP A 203 7.85 14.02 4.65
C TRP A 203 6.50 14.11 3.95
N GLU A 204 6.23 15.21 3.31
CA GLU A 204 5.13 15.34 2.36
C GLU A 204 5.44 14.62 1.05
N LYS A 205 4.42 14.28 0.27
CA LYS A 205 4.54 13.51 -0.97
C LYS A 205 5.51 14.16 -1.98
N GLU A 206 5.42 15.47 -2.17
CA GLU A 206 6.29 16.24 -3.04
C GLU A 206 7.76 16.12 -2.64
N TYR A 207 8.02 16.24 -1.34
CA TYR A 207 9.38 16.09 -0.80
C TYR A 207 9.90 14.67 -1.00
N LEU A 208 9.04 13.66 -0.79
CA LEU A 208 9.36 12.25 -1.04
C LEU A 208 9.79 12.04 -2.50
N TYR A 209 9.02 12.51 -3.47
CA TYR A 209 9.30 12.36 -4.89
C TYR A 209 10.64 12.96 -5.31
N GLN A 210 11.04 14.07 -4.70
CA GLN A 210 12.27 14.77 -5.02
C GLN A 210 13.50 14.21 -4.31
N ASN A 211 13.33 13.57 -3.14
CA ASN A 211 14.46 13.26 -2.25
C ASN A 211 14.69 11.76 -2.02
N LEU A 212 13.73 10.88 -2.32
CA LEU A 212 13.88 9.45 -2.05
C LEU A 212 15.07 8.85 -2.82
N THR A 213 15.29 9.28 -4.06
CA THR A 213 16.40 8.84 -4.92
C THR A 213 17.79 9.17 -4.37
N GLU A 214 17.90 10.09 -3.41
CA GLU A 214 19.15 10.49 -2.79
C GLU A 214 19.75 9.42 -1.86
N TYR A 215 18.96 8.44 -1.43
CA TYR A 215 19.35 7.40 -0.48
C TYR A 215 19.87 6.14 -1.15
N GLY A 216 20.60 5.31 -0.39
CA GLY A 216 21.18 4.08 -0.91
C GLY A 216 20.17 2.94 -1.02
N ASN A 217 19.29 2.78 -0.03
CA ASN A 217 18.20 1.79 -0.01
C ASN A 217 17.12 2.16 1.00
N LEU A 218 16.01 1.42 0.96
CA LEU A 218 14.91 1.56 1.91
C LEU A 218 14.87 0.38 2.89
N VAL A 219 14.43 0.63 4.12
CA VAL A 219 14.20 -0.38 5.16
C VAL A 219 12.73 -0.35 5.59
N LEU A 220 12.09 -1.53 5.67
CA LEU A 220 10.73 -1.69 6.16
C LEU A 220 10.58 -3.00 6.93
N LEU A 221 10.93 -2.99 8.22
CA LEU A 221 10.90 -4.17 9.10
C LEU A 221 9.58 -4.25 9.90
N SER A 222 8.47 -3.97 9.24
CA SER A 222 7.16 -3.93 9.86
C SER A 222 6.65 -5.31 10.27
N ASP A 223 5.72 -5.32 11.21
CA ASP A 223 5.05 -6.50 11.74
C ASP A 223 3.89 -7.00 10.85
N GLY A 224 3.81 -6.52 9.64
CA GLY A 224 2.84 -6.92 8.61
C GLY A 224 2.48 -5.79 7.67
N GLU A 225 2.36 -6.12 6.39
CA GLU A 225 1.91 -5.24 5.32
C GLU A 225 0.87 -5.95 4.45
N ALA A 226 -0.13 -5.20 3.96
CA ALA A 226 -1.09 -5.71 3.00
C ALA A 226 -0.50 -5.76 1.58
N HIS A 227 0.08 -4.66 1.17
CA HIS A 227 0.94 -4.47 0.00
C HIS A 227 1.73 -3.18 0.22
N PRO A 228 3.03 -3.24 0.51
CA PRO A 228 3.79 -2.11 1.04
C PRO A 228 4.07 -1.03 0.00
N LEU A 229 3.24 0.02 -0.04
CA LEU A 229 3.36 1.14 -0.98
C LEU A 229 4.77 1.75 -0.99
N VAL A 230 5.37 1.93 0.19
CA VAL A 230 6.71 2.53 0.29
C VAL A 230 7.80 1.70 -0.39
N CYS A 231 7.61 0.37 -0.51
CA CYS A 231 8.53 -0.46 -1.30
C CYS A 231 8.38 -0.22 -2.79
N LEU A 232 7.14 -0.01 -3.28
CA LEU A 232 6.88 0.35 -4.68
C LEU A 232 7.49 1.72 -5.00
N GLU A 233 7.34 2.66 -4.08
CA GLU A 233 7.96 4.00 -4.16
C GLU A 233 9.50 3.90 -4.18
N ALA A 234 10.08 3.04 -3.34
CA ALA A 234 11.51 2.78 -3.33
C ALA A 234 11.99 2.23 -4.69
N PHE A 235 11.30 1.25 -5.26
CA PHE A 235 11.66 0.73 -6.58
C PHE A 235 11.53 1.79 -7.68
N ALA A 236 10.49 2.63 -7.64
CA ALA A 236 10.30 3.73 -8.59
C ALA A 236 11.39 4.81 -8.44
N ALA A 237 12.01 4.93 -7.27
CA ALA A 237 13.18 5.77 -7.01
C ALA A 237 14.52 5.06 -7.30
N GLY A 238 14.51 3.81 -7.76
CA GLY A 238 15.71 3.02 -8.03
C GLY A 238 16.41 2.47 -6.78
N LEU A 239 15.70 2.33 -5.65
CA LEU A 239 16.22 1.82 -4.41
C LEU A 239 15.86 0.35 -4.18
N GLY A 240 16.85 -0.47 -3.78
CA GLY A 240 16.60 -1.77 -3.19
C GLY A 240 15.95 -1.66 -1.82
N VAL A 241 15.40 -2.77 -1.33
CA VAL A 241 14.67 -2.79 -0.06
C VAL A 241 15.15 -3.89 0.88
N VAL A 242 15.18 -3.60 2.19
CA VAL A 242 15.33 -4.59 3.26
C VAL A 242 14.01 -4.63 4.03
N ILE A 243 13.34 -5.78 3.98
CA ILE A 243 11.97 -5.92 4.48
C ILE A 243 11.84 -7.11 5.43
N SER A 244 10.85 -7.05 6.33
CA SER A 244 10.49 -8.24 7.12
C SER A 244 9.80 -9.29 6.25
N GLU A 245 9.79 -10.55 6.67
CA GLU A 245 9.07 -11.62 5.96
C GLU A 245 7.56 -11.34 5.85
N PHE A 246 7.00 -10.49 6.70
CA PHE A 246 5.59 -10.07 6.67
C PHE A 246 5.31 -8.85 5.79
N ALA A 247 6.31 -8.34 5.07
CA ALA A 247 6.19 -7.22 4.14
C ALA A 247 6.45 -7.61 2.68
N THR A 248 6.39 -8.90 2.35
CA THR A 248 6.76 -9.46 1.03
C THR A 248 5.61 -9.52 0.02
N ALA A 249 4.39 -9.11 0.40
CA ALA A 249 3.21 -9.26 -0.44
C ALA A 249 3.40 -8.67 -1.85
N ASN A 250 3.14 -9.51 -2.87
CA ASN A 250 3.29 -9.22 -4.31
C ASN A 250 4.70 -8.82 -4.78
N LEU A 251 5.72 -9.04 -3.96
CA LEU A 251 7.12 -8.77 -4.34
C LEU A 251 7.82 -10.06 -4.74
N ASN A 252 8.65 -10.00 -5.79
CA ASN A 252 9.50 -11.13 -6.18
C ASN A 252 10.77 -11.14 -5.31
N VAL A 253 10.73 -11.90 -4.22
CA VAL A 253 11.81 -11.99 -3.23
C VAL A 253 13.09 -12.67 -3.73
N ASP A 254 13.08 -13.24 -4.94
CA ASP A 254 14.27 -13.82 -5.59
C ASP A 254 15.18 -12.75 -6.22
N LYS A 255 14.79 -11.48 -6.12
CA LYS A 255 15.60 -10.36 -6.62
C LYS A 255 16.66 -9.95 -5.62
N ASP A 256 17.92 -9.84 -6.05
CA ASP A 256 19.06 -9.50 -5.18
C ASP A 256 18.95 -8.12 -4.49
N PHE A 257 18.14 -7.23 -5.02
CA PHE A 257 17.83 -5.92 -4.41
C PHE A 257 16.66 -5.97 -3.41
N ILE A 258 16.08 -7.14 -3.16
CA ILE A 258 15.05 -7.37 -2.13
C ILE A 258 15.63 -8.32 -1.09
N THR A 259 15.99 -7.79 0.06
CA THR A 259 16.51 -8.58 1.19
C THR A 259 15.40 -8.80 2.21
N VAL A 260 15.10 -10.07 2.50
CA VAL A 260 14.07 -10.44 3.49
C VAL A 260 14.73 -10.81 4.81
N ILE A 261 14.30 -10.15 5.89
CA ILE A 261 14.71 -10.47 7.27
C ILE A 261 13.70 -11.43 7.88
N PRO A 262 14.10 -12.66 8.24
CA PRO A 262 13.25 -13.61 8.94
C PRO A 262 12.82 -13.08 10.32
N GLU A 263 11.61 -13.41 10.76
CA GLU A 263 11.07 -12.90 12.03
C GLU A 263 11.86 -13.39 13.25
N ASP A 264 12.41 -14.59 13.21
CA ASP A 264 13.27 -15.14 14.27
C ASP A 264 14.60 -14.38 14.41
N ARG A 265 15.00 -13.59 13.40
CA ARG A 265 16.20 -12.75 13.39
C ARG A 265 15.90 -11.25 13.60
N ILE A 266 14.65 -10.88 13.82
CA ILE A 266 14.24 -9.45 13.89
C ILE A 266 14.88 -8.67 15.06
N HIS A 267 15.37 -9.36 16.07
CA HIS A 267 16.09 -8.78 17.22
C HIS A 267 17.60 -8.87 17.11
N ASP A 268 18.15 -9.47 16.06
CA ASP A 268 19.59 -9.56 15.81
C ASP A 268 20.07 -8.32 15.04
N ILE A 269 20.33 -7.25 15.79
CA ILE A 269 20.68 -5.94 15.23
C ILE A 269 21.93 -6.01 14.34
N SER A 270 22.95 -6.76 14.75
CA SER A 270 24.20 -6.90 13.98
C SER A 270 23.96 -7.61 12.64
N PHE A 271 23.11 -8.63 12.63
CA PHE A 271 22.72 -9.31 11.39
C PHE A 271 21.96 -8.34 10.47
N ILE A 272 20.95 -7.63 11.00
CA ILE A 272 20.14 -6.68 10.22
C ILE A 272 21.02 -5.57 9.65
N GLU A 273 21.95 -5.01 10.43
CA GLU A 273 22.89 -3.99 9.95
C GLU A 273 23.74 -4.51 8.79
N GLY A 274 24.24 -5.74 8.89
CA GLY A 274 24.98 -6.41 7.81
C GLY A 274 24.15 -6.56 6.54
N GLU A 275 22.89 -6.98 6.67
CA GLU A 275 21.97 -7.13 5.54
C GLU A 275 21.61 -5.78 4.90
N ILE A 276 21.41 -4.73 5.70
CA ILE A 276 21.17 -3.36 5.21
C ILE A 276 22.36 -2.87 4.38
N LEU A 277 23.59 -3.07 4.88
CA LEU A 277 24.81 -2.66 4.17
C LEU A 277 24.98 -3.42 2.85
N ARG A 278 24.75 -4.74 2.84
CA ARG A 278 24.83 -5.57 1.64
C ARG A 278 23.82 -5.15 0.59
N ASN A 279 22.56 -4.98 0.98
CA ASN A 279 21.48 -4.51 0.12
C ASN A 279 21.76 -3.10 -0.43
N ARG A 280 22.24 -2.18 0.40
CA ARG A 280 22.62 -0.83 0.00
C ARG A 280 23.69 -0.85 -1.09
N TYR A 281 24.73 -1.66 -0.91
CA TYR A 281 25.79 -1.81 -1.90
C TYR A 281 25.24 -2.31 -3.24
N TYR A 282 24.39 -3.34 -3.21
CA TYR A 282 23.74 -3.84 -4.43
C TYR A 282 22.87 -2.77 -5.07
N SER A 283 21.99 -2.16 -4.31
CA SER A 283 21.03 -1.14 -4.74
C SER A 283 21.71 0.01 -5.50
N VAL A 284 22.77 0.57 -4.91
CA VAL A 284 23.52 1.70 -5.50
C VAL A 284 24.10 1.34 -6.87
N ASN A 285 24.57 0.10 -7.06
CA ASN A 285 25.22 -0.36 -8.29
C ASN A 285 24.24 -0.87 -9.34
N HIS A 286 22.95 -1.11 -9.00
CA HIS A 286 21.96 -1.74 -9.89
C HIS A 286 20.66 -0.94 -10.02
N ARG A 287 20.70 0.39 -9.86
CA ARG A 287 19.52 1.27 -9.89
C ARG A 287 18.67 1.09 -11.15
N LYS A 288 19.31 0.91 -12.32
CA LYS A 288 18.60 0.70 -13.58
C LYS A 288 17.75 -0.58 -13.55
N GLU A 289 18.30 -1.68 -13.02
CA GLU A 289 17.55 -2.94 -12.87
C GLU A 289 16.33 -2.75 -11.96
N ILE A 290 16.50 -2.02 -10.87
CA ILE A 290 15.43 -1.73 -9.92
C ILE A 290 14.34 -0.86 -10.55
N LEU A 291 14.73 0.18 -11.29
CA LEU A 291 13.79 1.02 -12.06
C LEU A 291 13.05 0.22 -13.13
N ASP A 292 13.71 -0.71 -13.81
CA ASP A 292 13.03 -1.59 -14.77
C ASP A 292 12.05 -2.54 -14.09
N TYR A 293 12.37 -3.02 -12.90
CA TYR A 293 11.47 -3.83 -12.07
C TYR A 293 10.24 -3.05 -11.61
N SER A 294 10.37 -1.75 -11.28
CA SER A 294 9.27 -0.92 -10.79
C SER A 294 8.13 -0.76 -11.80
N LYS A 295 8.42 -0.84 -13.10
CA LYS A 295 7.44 -0.63 -14.19
C LYS A 295 6.21 -1.54 -14.12
N GLN A 296 6.35 -2.72 -13.54
CA GLN A 296 5.22 -3.63 -13.36
C GLN A 296 4.19 -3.12 -12.33
N PHE A 297 4.60 -2.18 -11.46
CA PHE A 297 3.76 -1.59 -10.42
C PHE A 297 3.20 -0.22 -10.80
N GLU A 298 3.49 0.29 -12.01
CA GLU A 298 2.89 1.54 -12.48
C GLU A 298 1.36 1.44 -12.49
N TRP A 299 0.68 2.49 -12.03
CA TRP A 299 -0.79 2.50 -11.95
C TRP A 299 -1.46 2.11 -13.24
N CYS A 300 -1.02 2.65 -14.39
CA CYS A 300 -1.63 2.31 -15.68
C CYS A 300 -1.57 0.80 -15.95
N ARG A 301 -0.49 0.13 -15.56
CA ARG A 301 -0.34 -1.31 -15.72
C ARG A 301 -1.20 -2.09 -14.74
N ILE A 302 -1.18 -1.71 -13.45
CA ILE A 302 -2.04 -2.33 -12.44
C ILE A 302 -3.52 -2.22 -12.82
N LEU A 303 -3.93 -1.05 -13.31
CA LEU A 303 -5.31 -0.84 -13.75
C LEU A 303 -5.67 -1.70 -14.97
N SER A 304 -4.79 -1.79 -15.98
CA SER A 304 -5.01 -2.60 -17.17
C SER A 304 -4.99 -4.10 -16.92
N ASP A 305 -4.06 -4.57 -16.06
CA ASP A 305 -3.81 -6.00 -15.90
C ASP A 305 -4.75 -6.63 -14.85
N TYR A 306 -5.23 -5.84 -13.86
CA TYR A 306 -6.02 -6.33 -12.74
C TYR A 306 -7.37 -5.61 -12.61
N TYR A 307 -7.36 -4.30 -12.38
CA TYR A 307 -8.56 -3.57 -11.93
C TYR A 307 -9.68 -3.57 -12.96
N LEU A 308 -9.40 -3.13 -14.17
CA LEU A 308 -10.41 -3.03 -15.24
C LEU A 308 -10.95 -4.40 -15.66
N PRO A 309 -10.11 -5.43 -15.87
CA PRO A 309 -10.61 -6.79 -16.12
C PRO A 309 -11.47 -7.36 -14.98
N ASN A 310 -11.14 -7.02 -13.72
CA ASN A 310 -11.94 -7.45 -12.57
C ASN A 310 -13.29 -6.73 -12.54
N ILE A 311 -13.33 -5.43 -12.81
CA ILE A 311 -14.59 -4.68 -12.95
C ILE A 311 -15.49 -5.32 -14.04
N GLU A 312 -14.92 -5.62 -15.20
CA GLU A 312 -15.71 -6.24 -16.30
C GLU A 312 -16.30 -7.58 -15.90
N LYS A 313 -15.60 -8.40 -15.11
CA LYS A 313 -16.14 -9.64 -14.57
C LYS A 313 -17.32 -9.40 -13.63
N VAL A 314 -17.23 -8.36 -12.78
CA VAL A 314 -18.29 -7.98 -11.84
C VAL A 314 -19.52 -7.46 -12.59
N ILE A 315 -19.34 -6.54 -13.54
CA ILE A 315 -20.43 -5.95 -14.34
C ILE A 315 -21.16 -7.02 -15.18
N ASN A 316 -20.41 -7.93 -15.81
CA ASN A 316 -21.00 -8.95 -16.71
C ASN A 316 -21.69 -10.10 -15.95
N GLY A 317 -21.85 -10.01 -14.63
CA GLY A 317 -22.62 -10.98 -13.84
C GLY A 317 -22.03 -12.40 -13.84
N LYS A 318 -20.73 -12.56 -14.13
CA LYS A 318 -20.03 -13.86 -14.00
C LYS A 318 -19.86 -14.28 -12.54
N ILE A 319 -20.34 -13.44 -11.63
CA ILE A 319 -20.33 -13.65 -10.18
C ILE A 319 -21.76 -13.98 -9.75
N LYS A 320 -21.98 -15.21 -9.31
CA LYS A 320 -23.25 -15.67 -8.75
C LYS A 320 -23.30 -15.49 -7.24
#